data_ea1f242884bacaa8b3063885d8630472
#
_entry.id   ea1f242884bacaa8b3063885d8630472
#
_cell.length_a   1.000
_cell.length_b   1.000
_cell.length_c   1.000
_cell.angle_alpha   90.00
_cell.angle_beta   90.00
_cell.angle_gamma   90.00
#
_symmetry.space_group_name_H-M   'P 1'
#
loop_
_entity.id
_entity.type
_entity.pdbx_description
1 polymer ?
#
loop_
_entity_poly.entity_id
_entity_poly.type
_entity_poly.pdbx_seq_one_letter_code
_entity_poly.pdbx_strand_id
1 'polypeptide(L)'
;GVSEMTIRRDLHLLEEQGYATIHYGGAALLDRQNIGCQSFSLRKGKESENKRRIAKKAASFIREGDVLFMDTSTTVLEILTYMPAFRVKIITNSMPVMESVYRDENIDLYMAPGLYRSVGGPLDYATAEYLSRFHYNKAFFGSTSYEPDFGTSAAEEIEAAVKKCVIENSDENYLLIDHSKMGKRNFVKWGDTDNYTAILS
;
A
#
# COMPACT_ATOMS: atom_id res chain seq x y z
N GLY A 1 41.40 2.49 -9.39
CA GLY A 1 40.11 2.09 -9.97
C GLY A 1 39.55 0.88 -9.23
N VAL A 2 38.25 0.80 -9.06
CA VAL A 2 37.54 -0.35 -8.46
C VAL A 2 37.16 -1.34 -9.57
N SER A 3 37.04 -2.62 -9.25
CA SER A 3 36.66 -3.66 -10.21
C SER A 3 35.19 -3.53 -10.62
N GLU A 4 34.81 -4.03 -11.81
CA GLU A 4 33.43 -4.06 -12.30
C GLU A 4 32.52 -4.80 -11.31
N MET A 5 33.02 -5.86 -10.70
CA MET A 5 32.29 -6.64 -9.71
C MET A 5 32.00 -5.84 -8.44
N THR A 6 32.91 -4.95 -8.02
CA THR A 6 32.71 -4.05 -6.88
C THR A 6 31.63 -3.02 -7.23
N ILE A 7 31.69 -2.42 -8.44
CA ILE A 7 30.67 -1.45 -8.89
C ILE A 7 29.31 -2.10 -8.94
N ARG A 8 29.18 -3.31 -9.48
CA ARG A 8 27.89 -4.04 -9.52
C ARG A 8 27.33 -4.29 -8.12
N ARG A 9 28.20 -4.72 -7.19
CA ARG A 9 27.79 -4.96 -5.80
C ARG A 9 27.31 -3.69 -5.12
N ASP A 10 28.03 -2.59 -5.31
CA ASP A 10 27.69 -1.29 -4.72
C ASP A 10 26.39 -0.73 -5.34
N LEU A 11 26.16 -0.93 -6.64
CA LEU A 11 24.90 -0.57 -7.29
C LEU A 11 23.74 -1.41 -6.76
N HIS A 12 23.90 -2.71 -6.55
CA HIS A 12 22.86 -3.54 -5.92
C HIS A 12 22.56 -3.09 -4.48
N LEU A 13 23.59 -2.73 -3.71
CA LEU A 13 23.39 -2.14 -2.37
C LEU A 13 22.61 -0.82 -2.42
N LEU A 14 22.90 0.04 -3.39
CA LEU A 14 22.17 1.29 -3.58
C LEU A 14 20.72 1.03 -4.05
N GLU A 15 20.48 0.01 -4.85
CA GLU A 15 19.16 -0.43 -5.26
C GLU A 15 18.38 -1.00 -4.08
N GLU A 16 18.98 -1.88 -3.27
CA GLU A 16 18.39 -2.42 -2.04
C GLU A 16 18.05 -1.32 -1.03
N GLN A 17 18.88 -0.28 -0.96
CA GLN A 17 18.65 0.89 -0.11
C GLN A 17 17.66 1.89 -0.73
N GLY A 18 17.21 1.68 -1.98
CA GLY A 18 16.25 2.53 -2.66
C GLY A 18 16.81 3.86 -3.14
N TYR A 19 18.13 3.95 -3.39
CA TYR A 19 18.79 5.14 -3.93
C TYR A 19 18.95 5.10 -5.45
N ALA A 20 18.93 3.92 -6.05
CA ALA A 20 19.08 3.73 -7.48
C ALA A 20 18.20 2.59 -7.99
N THR A 21 17.95 2.56 -9.30
CA THR A 21 17.40 1.41 -10.02
C THR A 21 18.44 0.93 -11.04
N ILE A 22 18.60 -0.40 -11.14
CA ILE A 22 19.53 -1.01 -12.11
C ILE A 22 18.72 -1.41 -13.35
N HIS A 23 19.21 -0.99 -14.51
CA HIS A 23 18.68 -1.37 -15.82
C HIS A 23 19.78 -2.03 -16.65
N TYR A 24 19.37 -2.69 -17.76
CA TYR A 24 20.35 -3.22 -18.71
C TYR A 24 21.23 -2.09 -19.26
N GLY A 25 22.54 -2.14 -18.94
CA GLY A 25 23.54 -1.17 -19.38
C GLY A 25 23.79 0.01 -18.43
N GLY A 26 23.15 0.08 -17.23
CA GLY A 26 23.41 1.17 -16.28
C GLY A 26 22.55 1.18 -15.04
N ALA A 27 22.73 2.22 -14.25
CA ALA A 27 21.90 2.52 -13.10
C ALA A 27 21.44 3.97 -13.14
N ALA A 28 20.19 4.23 -12.74
CA ALA A 28 19.65 5.57 -12.58
C ALA A 28 19.46 5.87 -11.09
N LEU A 29 19.85 7.07 -10.64
CA LEU A 29 19.50 7.54 -9.30
C LEU A 29 17.99 7.70 -9.20
N LEU A 30 17.41 7.16 -8.14
CA LEU A 30 16.04 7.51 -7.79
C LEU A 30 16.01 8.96 -7.31
N ASP A 31 15.28 9.80 -8.02
CA ASP A 31 15.12 11.20 -7.66
C ASP A 31 14.53 11.27 -6.24
N ARG A 32 15.23 11.94 -5.33
CA ARG A 32 14.78 12.13 -3.93
C ARG A 32 13.45 12.87 -3.82
N GLN A 33 13.04 13.58 -4.86
CA GLN A 33 11.73 14.23 -4.94
C GLN A 33 10.59 13.20 -5.11
N ASN A 34 10.91 11.96 -5.54
CA ASN A 34 9.96 10.84 -5.68
C ASN A 34 10.01 9.82 -4.53
N ILE A 35 10.55 10.16 -3.37
CA ILE A 35 10.59 9.24 -2.20
C ILE A 35 9.17 8.84 -1.74
N GLY A 36 8.15 9.61 -2.09
CA GLY A 36 6.75 9.29 -1.81
C GLY A 36 6.18 8.17 -2.68
N CYS A 37 6.67 7.99 -3.90
CA CYS A 37 6.13 7.04 -4.88
C CYS A 37 7.13 5.94 -5.27
N GLN A 38 7.73 5.26 -4.29
CA GLN A 38 8.52 4.06 -4.62
C GLN A 38 7.64 3.03 -5.33
N SER A 39 8.14 2.47 -6.44
CA SER A 39 7.40 1.45 -7.18
C SER A 39 7.01 0.27 -6.27
N PHE A 40 5.89 -0.36 -6.56
CA PHE A 40 5.39 -1.50 -5.80
C PHE A 40 6.44 -2.62 -5.67
N SER A 41 7.17 -2.92 -6.75
CA SER A 41 8.20 -3.95 -6.78
C SER A 41 9.35 -3.70 -5.79
N LEU A 42 9.80 -2.46 -5.65
CA LEU A 42 10.85 -2.09 -4.69
C LEU A 42 10.37 -2.21 -3.23
N ARG A 43 9.08 -1.99 -2.97
CA ARG A 43 8.49 -2.12 -1.63
C ARG A 43 8.24 -3.56 -1.22
N LYS A 44 8.00 -4.46 -2.19
CA LYS A 44 7.64 -5.86 -1.94
C LYS A 44 8.74 -6.63 -1.21
N GLY A 45 10.02 -6.39 -1.54
CA GLY A 45 11.17 -7.10 -0.95
C GLY A 45 11.60 -6.63 0.44
N LYS A 46 11.12 -5.46 0.92
CA LYS A 46 11.56 -4.86 2.18
C LYS A 46 10.69 -5.33 3.36
N GLU A 47 11.32 -5.57 4.54
CA GLU A 47 10.63 -5.86 5.82
C GLU A 47 9.61 -7.02 5.74
N SER A 48 9.94 -8.10 5.02
CA SER A 48 8.98 -9.17 4.70
C SER A 48 8.42 -9.88 5.95
N GLU A 49 9.22 -10.09 7.00
CA GLU A 49 8.77 -10.75 8.23
C GLU A 49 7.79 -9.89 9.04
N ASN A 50 8.11 -8.60 9.21
CA ASN A 50 7.22 -7.64 9.88
C ASN A 50 5.88 -7.53 9.13
N LYS A 51 5.91 -7.42 7.80
CA LYS A 51 4.69 -7.38 6.97
C LYS A 51 3.83 -8.61 7.16
N ARG A 52 4.42 -9.81 7.20
CA ARG A 52 3.67 -11.06 7.43
C ARG A 52 2.99 -11.08 8.80
N ARG A 53 3.69 -10.65 9.85
CA ARG A 53 3.11 -10.56 11.20
C ARG A 53 1.93 -9.59 11.24
N ILE A 54 2.10 -8.39 10.67
CA ILE A 54 1.07 -7.36 10.58
C ILE A 54 -0.13 -7.88 9.77
N ALA A 55 0.11 -8.46 8.59
CA ALA A 55 -0.92 -8.98 7.71
C ALA A 55 -1.72 -10.14 8.33
N LYS A 56 -1.04 -11.05 9.04
CA LYS A 56 -1.70 -12.14 9.78
C LYS A 56 -2.65 -11.61 10.86
N LYS A 57 -2.23 -10.55 11.57
CA LYS A 57 -3.11 -9.89 12.55
C LYS A 57 -4.28 -9.19 11.87
N ALA A 58 -4.04 -8.47 10.76
CA ALA A 58 -5.09 -7.80 10.00
C ALA A 58 -6.13 -8.80 9.47
N ALA A 59 -5.69 -9.94 8.92
CA ALA A 59 -6.58 -11.01 8.44
C ALA A 59 -7.53 -11.53 9.53
N SER A 60 -7.12 -11.52 10.79
CA SER A 60 -7.97 -11.99 11.91
C SER A 60 -9.19 -11.10 12.23
N PHE A 61 -9.25 -9.90 11.66
CA PHE A 61 -10.42 -9.02 11.78
C PHE A 61 -11.46 -9.25 10.70
N ILE A 62 -11.11 -9.92 9.59
CA ILE A 62 -12.02 -10.18 8.47
C ILE A 62 -13.06 -11.22 8.87
N ARG A 63 -14.30 -11.00 8.46
CA ARG A 63 -15.46 -11.86 8.71
C ARG A 63 -16.14 -12.24 7.41
N GLU A 64 -16.88 -13.33 7.45
CA GLU A 64 -17.78 -13.74 6.36
C GLU A 64 -18.74 -12.61 6.01
N GLY A 65 -18.89 -12.30 4.73
CA GLY A 65 -19.80 -11.29 4.20
C GLY A 65 -19.25 -9.84 4.23
N ASP A 66 -18.05 -9.60 4.75
CA ASP A 66 -17.47 -8.26 4.80
C ASP A 66 -17.31 -7.64 3.40
N VAL A 67 -17.52 -6.33 3.33
CA VAL A 67 -17.14 -5.47 2.21
C VAL A 67 -15.81 -4.81 2.57
N LEU A 68 -14.76 -5.19 1.88
CA LEU A 68 -13.38 -4.81 2.20
C LEU A 68 -12.82 -3.81 1.19
N PHE A 69 -12.12 -2.79 1.68
CA PHE A 69 -11.17 -2.04 0.86
C PHE A 69 -9.75 -2.53 1.12
N MET A 70 -9.00 -2.75 0.04
CA MET A 70 -7.58 -3.12 0.09
C MET A 70 -6.78 -2.17 -0.80
N ASP A 71 -5.87 -1.39 -0.21
CA ASP A 71 -5.08 -0.39 -0.94
C ASP A 71 -3.88 -0.99 -1.71
N THR A 72 -3.09 -0.14 -2.36
CA THR A 72 -1.88 -0.51 -3.13
C THR A 72 -0.67 -0.86 -2.24
N SER A 73 -0.85 -1.10 -0.94
CA SER A 73 0.23 -1.46 -0.03
C SER A 73 0.69 -2.90 -0.19
N THR A 74 2.01 -3.12 -0.15
CA THR A 74 2.57 -4.48 -0.12
C THR A 74 2.23 -5.24 1.17
N THR A 75 2.01 -4.52 2.28
CA THR A 75 1.58 -5.13 3.55
C THR A 75 0.12 -5.54 3.49
N VAL A 76 -0.73 -4.73 2.85
CA VAL A 76 -2.15 -5.06 2.63
C VAL A 76 -2.29 -6.27 1.72
N LEU A 77 -1.49 -6.36 0.64
CA LEU A 77 -1.48 -7.55 -0.22
C LEU A 77 -1.19 -8.85 0.56
N GLU A 78 -0.29 -8.82 1.54
CA GLU A 78 0.05 -9.99 2.35
C GLU A 78 -1.14 -10.53 3.18
N ILE A 79 -2.19 -9.72 3.43
CA ILE A 79 -3.42 -10.16 4.12
C ILE A 79 -4.02 -11.37 3.41
N LEU A 80 -4.03 -11.38 2.08
CA LEU A 80 -4.62 -12.44 1.26
C LEU A 80 -4.03 -13.81 1.54
N THR A 81 -2.75 -13.88 1.96
CA THR A 81 -2.08 -15.13 2.35
C THR A 81 -2.67 -15.76 3.61
N TYR A 82 -3.27 -14.95 4.48
CA TYR A 82 -3.79 -15.36 5.80
C TYR A 82 -5.30 -15.23 5.90
N MET A 83 -5.96 -14.69 4.89
CA MET A 83 -7.40 -14.50 4.87
C MET A 83 -8.09 -15.86 4.86
N PRO A 84 -9.06 -16.10 5.76
CA PRO A 84 -9.90 -17.30 5.70
C PRO A 84 -10.67 -17.38 4.37
N ALA A 85 -11.06 -18.60 3.97
CA ALA A 85 -11.86 -18.82 2.77
C ALA A 85 -13.33 -18.36 2.99
N PHE A 86 -13.52 -17.10 3.27
CA PHE A 86 -14.80 -16.45 3.45
C PHE A 86 -15.33 -15.88 2.15
N ARG A 87 -16.65 -15.85 2.00
CA ARG A 87 -17.26 -15.09 0.92
C ARG A 87 -17.26 -13.60 1.31
N VAL A 88 -16.52 -12.79 0.56
CA VAL A 88 -16.36 -11.35 0.81
C VAL A 88 -16.45 -10.55 -0.49
N LYS A 89 -16.68 -9.24 -0.36
CA LYS A 89 -16.50 -8.30 -1.45
C LYS A 89 -15.18 -7.57 -1.25
N ILE A 90 -14.33 -7.55 -2.28
CA ILE A 90 -13.09 -6.76 -2.27
C ILE A 90 -13.21 -5.65 -3.30
N ILE A 91 -13.15 -4.41 -2.82
CA ILE A 91 -13.03 -3.22 -3.65
C ILE A 91 -11.57 -2.73 -3.52
N THR A 92 -10.89 -2.53 -4.63
CA THR A 92 -9.46 -2.19 -4.62
C THR A 92 -9.07 -1.33 -5.81
N ASN A 93 -8.02 -0.55 -5.65
CA ASN A 93 -7.25 0.05 -6.73
C ASN A 93 -5.88 -0.61 -6.90
N SER A 94 -5.67 -1.79 -6.31
CA SER A 94 -4.40 -2.52 -6.36
C SER A 94 -4.43 -3.62 -7.43
N MET A 95 -3.61 -3.47 -8.48
CA MET A 95 -3.42 -4.54 -9.48
C MET A 95 -2.91 -5.84 -8.86
N PRO A 96 -1.91 -5.84 -7.94
CA PRO A 96 -1.47 -7.07 -7.29
C PRO A 96 -2.55 -7.76 -6.44
N VAL A 97 -3.44 -7.01 -5.78
CA VAL A 97 -4.60 -7.57 -5.09
C VAL A 97 -5.53 -8.24 -6.11
N MET A 98 -5.89 -7.52 -7.18
CA MET A 98 -6.72 -8.04 -8.26
C MET A 98 -6.14 -9.34 -8.85
N GLU A 99 -4.85 -9.34 -9.21
CA GLU A 99 -4.16 -10.52 -9.78
C GLU A 99 -4.17 -11.73 -8.82
N SER A 100 -4.19 -11.48 -7.52
CA SER A 100 -4.17 -12.54 -6.52
C SER A 100 -5.55 -13.19 -6.30
N VAL A 101 -6.64 -12.48 -6.56
CA VAL A 101 -7.99 -12.95 -6.18
C VAL A 101 -8.99 -13.10 -7.34
N TYR A 102 -8.69 -12.65 -8.56
CA TYR A 102 -9.65 -12.62 -9.68
C TYR A 102 -10.21 -13.99 -10.11
N ARG A 103 -9.62 -15.08 -9.66
CA ARG A 103 -10.07 -16.45 -9.90
C ARG A 103 -10.73 -17.12 -8.70
N ASP A 104 -10.80 -16.43 -7.56
CA ASP A 104 -11.41 -16.97 -6.36
C ASP A 104 -12.92 -16.75 -6.40
N GLU A 105 -13.69 -17.83 -6.51
CA GLU A 105 -15.15 -17.81 -6.60
C GLU A 105 -15.83 -17.33 -5.31
N ASN A 106 -15.11 -17.24 -4.20
CA ASN A 106 -15.62 -16.69 -2.94
C ASN A 106 -15.47 -15.17 -2.87
N ILE A 107 -14.80 -14.54 -3.85
CA ILE A 107 -14.51 -13.11 -3.81
C ILE A 107 -15.26 -12.37 -4.93
N ASP A 108 -16.20 -11.52 -4.57
CA ASP A 108 -16.77 -10.53 -5.48
C ASP A 108 -15.79 -9.37 -5.62
N LEU A 109 -15.03 -9.32 -6.70
CA LEU A 109 -13.98 -8.34 -6.93
C LEU A 109 -14.48 -7.11 -7.70
N TYR A 110 -14.25 -5.93 -7.14
CA TYR A 110 -14.47 -4.62 -7.76
C TYR A 110 -13.14 -3.88 -7.93
N MET A 111 -12.70 -3.71 -9.16
CA MET A 111 -11.46 -2.98 -9.48
C MET A 111 -11.79 -1.53 -9.81
N ALA A 112 -11.20 -0.58 -9.08
CA ALA A 112 -11.37 0.84 -9.38
C ALA A 112 -10.70 1.19 -10.71
N PRO A 113 -11.37 1.98 -11.57
CA PRO A 113 -10.79 2.49 -12.82
C PRO A 113 -9.79 3.61 -12.53
N GLY A 114 -9.04 3.99 -13.54
CA GLY A 114 -8.20 5.18 -13.51
C GLY A 114 -6.85 5.01 -14.18
N LEU A 115 -6.01 6.05 -14.09
CA LEU A 115 -4.67 6.07 -14.66
C LEU A 115 -3.76 5.17 -13.81
N TYR A 116 -3.22 4.11 -14.41
CA TYR A 116 -2.27 3.24 -13.73
C TYR A 116 -0.98 3.97 -13.37
N ARG A 117 -0.56 3.83 -12.13
CA ARG A 117 0.69 4.38 -11.58
C ARG A 117 1.62 3.26 -11.08
N SER A 118 2.91 3.54 -11.04
CA SER A 118 3.93 2.58 -10.57
C SER A 118 3.80 2.18 -9.11
N VAL A 119 2.95 2.86 -8.34
CA VAL A 119 2.60 2.50 -6.96
C VAL A 119 1.84 1.18 -6.84
N GLY A 120 1.38 0.62 -7.94
CA GLY A 120 0.75 -0.70 -8.01
C GLY A 120 -0.71 -0.70 -8.44
N GLY A 121 -1.21 0.41 -9.00
CA GLY A 121 -2.58 0.45 -9.51
C GLY A 121 -3.06 1.82 -9.96
N PRO A 122 -4.33 1.93 -10.35
CA PRO A 122 -4.97 3.19 -10.69
C PRO A 122 -4.92 4.20 -9.54
N LEU A 123 -4.55 5.42 -9.88
CA LEU A 123 -4.43 6.52 -8.92
C LEU A 123 -4.67 7.86 -9.63
N ASP A 124 -5.93 8.29 -9.65
CA ASP A 124 -6.40 9.59 -10.15
C ASP A 124 -7.75 9.97 -9.54
N TYR A 125 -8.35 11.07 -9.97
CA TYR A 125 -9.64 11.53 -9.46
C TYR A 125 -10.80 10.61 -9.84
N ALA A 126 -10.74 9.92 -10.99
CA ALA A 126 -11.76 8.93 -11.36
C ALA A 126 -11.71 7.72 -10.44
N THR A 127 -10.50 7.33 -9.98
CA THR A 127 -10.30 6.30 -8.94
C THR A 127 -10.99 6.71 -7.64
N ALA A 128 -10.73 7.95 -7.16
CA ALA A 128 -11.32 8.45 -5.92
C ALA A 128 -12.86 8.54 -6.02
N GLU A 129 -13.39 9.09 -7.12
CA GLU A 129 -14.82 9.17 -7.38
C GLU A 129 -15.49 7.79 -7.40
N TYR A 130 -14.87 6.80 -8.04
CA TYR A 130 -15.41 5.45 -8.06
C TYR A 130 -15.46 4.84 -6.67
N LEU A 131 -14.37 4.94 -5.89
CA LEU A 131 -14.26 4.39 -4.55
C LEU A 131 -15.22 5.06 -3.55
N SER A 132 -15.53 6.35 -3.72
CA SER A 132 -16.46 7.07 -2.84
C SER A 132 -17.91 6.59 -2.92
N ARG A 133 -18.26 5.77 -3.90
CA ARG A 133 -19.63 5.22 -4.09
C ARG A 133 -19.95 4.05 -3.18
N PHE A 134 -18.93 3.46 -2.54
CA PHE A 134 -19.10 2.25 -1.74
C PHE A 134 -19.07 2.59 -0.25
N HIS A 135 -19.76 1.79 0.51
CA HIS A 135 -19.62 1.70 1.96
C HIS A 135 -18.84 0.43 2.30
N TYR A 136 -17.84 0.54 3.19
CA TYR A 136 -16.95 -0.55 3.54
C TYR A 136 -17.14 -0.95 4.99
N ASN A 137 -17.25 -2.26 5.26
CA ASN A 137 -17.17 -2.74 6.64
C ASN A 137 -15.77 -2.55 7.19
N LYS A 138 -14.74 -2.83 6.38
CA LYS A 138 -13.34 -2.67 6.79
C LYS A 138 -12.48 -2.16 5.65
N ALA A 139 -11.63 -1.19 5.98
CA ALA A 139 -10.64 -0.68 5.05
C ALA A 139 -9.22 -0.90 5.59
N PHE A 140 -8.36 -1.47 4.75
CA PHE A 140 -6.97 -1.74 5.06
C PHE A 140 -6.05 -0.84 4.25
N PHE A 141 -5.26 -0.03 4.95
CA PHE A 141 -4.36 0.95 4.37
C PHE A 141 -2.91 0.69 4.74
N GLY A 142 -2.02 0.91 3.79
CA GLY A 142 -0.63 1.20 4.10
C GLY A 142 -0.37 2.70 4.08
N SER A 143 0.73 3.11 4.71
CA SER A 143 1.23 4.48 4.60
C SER A 143 2.75 4.48 4.44
N THR A 144 3.26 5.52 3.80
CA THR A 144 4.69 5.81 3.72
C THR A 144 5.16 6.65 4.91
N SER A 145 4.23 7.26 5.65
CA SER A 145 4.51 8.09 6.81
C SER A 145 3.33 8.15 7.77
N TYR A 146 3.67 8.08 9.04
CA TYR A 146 2.73 8.24 10.15
C TYR A 146 3.45 8.86 11.34
N GLU A 147 2.78 9.80 11.99
CA GLU A 147 3.21 10.37 13.26
C GLU A 147 2.00 10.51 14.19
N PRO A 148 2.09 10.09 15.48
CA PRO A 148 0.94 10.05 16.40
C PRO A 148 0.17 11.36 16.52
N ASP A 149 0.88 12.49 16.64
CA ASP A 149 0.28 13.81 16.81
C ASP A 149 -0.17 14.48 15.50
N PHE A 150 0.18 13.89 14.35
CA PHE A 150 -0.15 14.44 13.05
C PHE A 150 -1.09 13.54 12.26
N GLY A 151 -0.96 12.22 12.40
CA GLY A 151 -1.65 11.23 11.60
C GLY A 151 -0.85 10.75 10.40
N THR A 152 -1.53 10.26 9.38
CA THR A 152 -0.95 9.76 8.14
C THR A 152 -0.85 10.84 7.06
N SER A 153 0.18 10.73 6.22
CA SER A 153 0.38 11.66 5.11
C SER A 153 0.96 10.98 3.87
N ALA A 154 0.75 11.59 2.72
CA ALA A 154 1.18 11.13 1.41
C ALA A 154 2.03 12.18 0.71
N ALA A 155 2.84 11.76 -0.27
CA ALA A 155 3.65 12.67 -1.06
C ALA A 155 2.84 13.40 -2.14
N GLU A 156 1.71 12.83 -2.57
CA GLU A 156 0.86 13.37 -3.62
C GLU A 156 -0.56 13.60 -3.12
N GLU A 157 -1.18 14.71 -3.54
CA GLU A 157 -2.56 15.06 -3.21
C GLU A 157 -3.56 13.99 -3.67
N ILE A 158 -3.31 13.40 -4.83
CA ILE A 158 -4.23 12.38 -5.36
C ILE A 158 -4.19 11.08 -4.55
N GLU A 159 -3.04 10.68 -4.00
CA GLU A 159 -2.96 9.55 -3.09
C GLU A 159 -3.74 9.84 -1.80
N ALA A 160 -3.58 11.05 -1.28
CA ALA A 160 -4.32 11.51 -0.11
C ALA A 160 -5.83 11.53 -0.35
N ALA A 161 -6.29 12.02 -1.51
CA ALA A 161 -7.71 12.07 -1.88
C ALA A 161 -8.33 10.66 -1.98
N VAL A 162 -7.65 9.72 -2.63
CA VAL A 162 -8.11 8.32 -2.75
C VAL A 162 -8.24 7.66 -1.38
N LYS A 163 -7.27 7.83 -0.49
CA LYS A 163 -7.33 7.23 0.85
C LYS A 163 -8.38 7.89 1.74
N LYS A 164 -8.47 9.21 1.68
CA LYS A 164 -9.44 9.98 2.47
C LYS A 164 -10.88 9.61 2.15
N CYS A 165 -11.24 9.51 0.86
CA CYS A 165 -12.62 9.16 0.48
C CYS A 165 -13.03 7.77 0.98
N VAL A 166 -12.10 6.82 1.12
CA VAL A 166 -12.38 5.50 1.65
C VAL A 166 -12.51 5.52 3.16
N ILE A 167 -11.63 6.23 3.89
CA ILE A 167 -11.73 6.39 5.35
C ILE A 167 -13.10 6.94 5.75
N GLU A 168 -13.59 7.95 5.03
CA GLU A 168 -14.87 8.61 5.29
C GLU A 168 -16.10 7.72 5.03
N ASN A 169 -15.92 6.62 4.28
CA ASN A 169 -16.98 5.68 3.92
C ASN A 169 -16.79 4.28 4.52
N SER A 170 -15.99 4.13 5.57
CA SER A 170 -15.70 2.85 6.19
C SER A 170 -16.09 2.82 7.67
N ASP A 171 -16.64 1.70 8.12
CA ASP A 171 -16.99 1.48 9.54
C ASP A 171 -15.72 1.29 10.40
N GLU A 172 -14.77 0.49 9.90
CA GLU A 172 -13.52 0.18 10.59
C GLU A 172 -12.33 0.42 9.66
N ASN A 173 -11.37 1.22 10.12
CA ASN A 173 -10.15 1.55 9.37
C ASN A 173 -8.93 0.94 10.05
N TYR A 174 -8.11 0.21 9.32
CA TYR A 174 -6.90 -0.42 9.78
C TYR A 174 -5.68 0.12 9.06
N LEU A 175 -4.75 0.71 9.81
CA LEU A 175 -3.48 1.18 9.27
C LEU A 175 -2.39 0.11 9.48
N LEU A 176 -1.80 -0.37 8.39
CA LEU A 176 -0.76 -1.39 8.38
C LEU A 176 0.58 -0.74 8.01
N ILE A 177 1.42 -0.53 8.98
CA ILE A 177 2.72 0.13 8.80
C ILE A 177 3.81 -0.59 9.57
N ASP A 178 5.01 -0.66 9.02
CA ASP A 178 6.19 -1.07 9.76
C ASP A 178 6.84 0.13 10.47
N HIS A 179 7.65 -0.15 11.48
CA HIS A 179 8.32 0.86 12.31
C HIS A 179 9.15 1.88 11.50
N SER A 180 9.62 1.52 10.30
CA SER A 180 10.39 2.43 9.44
C SER A 180 9.59 3.61 8.91
N LYS A 181 8.26 3.58 9.04
CA LYS A 181 7.32 4.61 8.58
C LYS A 181 6.87 5.54 9.71
N MET A 182 7.16 5.18 10.96
CA MET A 182 6.80 5.97 12.13
C MET A 182 7.69 7.20 12.29
N GLY A 183 7.17 8.25 12.92
CA GLY A 183 7.86 9.51 13.15
C GLY A 183 8.16 10.30 11.88
N LYS A 184 7.38 10.09 10.81
CA LYS A 184 7.56 10.73 9.50
C LYS A 184 6.31 11.47 9.08
N ARG A 185 6.52 12.62 8.42
CA ARG A 185 5.48 13.41 7.76
C ARG A 185 5.81 13.56 6.29
N ASN A 186 4.78 13.55 5.47
CA ASN A 186 4.82 13.85 4.06
C ASN A 186 4.01 15.12 3.74
N PHE A 187 3.90 15.46 2.46
CA PHE A 187 3.37 16.73 1.97
C PHE A 187 1.89 16.93 2.32
N VAL A 188 1.04 15.91 2.12
CA VAL A 188 -0.42 16.04 2.30
C VAL A 188 -0.93 15.05 3.35
N LYS A 189 -1.57 15.57 4.38
CA LYS A 189 -2.29 14.76 5.38
C LYS A 189 -3.55 14.16 4.78
N TRP A 190 -3.84 12.88 5.09
CA TRP A 190 -5.03 12.19 4.63
C TRP A 190 -5.83 11.47 5.71
N GLY A 191 -5.30 11.27 6.91
CA GLY A 191 -6.01 10.69 8.03
C GLY A 191 -5.45 11.15 9.35
N ASP A 192 -6.33 11.34 10.32
CA ASP A 192 -5.99 11.55 11.72
C ASP A 192 -5.76 10.23 12.43
N THR A 193 -5.02 10.23 13.54
CA THR A 193 -4.80 9.01 14.34
C THR A 193 -6.13 8.40 14.78
N ASP A 194 -7.12 9.23 15.13
CA ASP A 194 -8.44 8.80 15.60
C ASP A 194 -9.33 8.22 14.48
N ASN A 195 -8.93 8.35 13.21
CA ASN A 195 -9.65 7.68 12.11
C ASN A 195 -9.44 6.17 12.09
N TYR A 196 -8.45 5.66 12.82
CA TYR A 196 -8.11 4.24 12.76
C TYR A 196 -8.64 3.47 13.95
N THR A 197 -9.37 2.39 13.66
CA THR A 197 -9.79 1.38 14.64
C THR A 197 -8.57 0.72 15.28
N ALA A 198 -7.54 0.47 14.47
CA ALA A 198 -6.24 -0.01 14.96
C ALA A 198 -5.09 0.35 14.01
N ILE A 199 -3.92 0.60 14.61
CA ILE A 199 -2.65 0.76 13.91
C ILE A 199 -1.81 -0.48 14.20
N LEU A 200 -1.51 -1.25 13.16
CA LEU A 200 -0.79 -2.52 13.24
C LEU A 200 0.66 -2.32 12.78
N SER A 201 1.61 -2.61 13.66
CA SER A 201 3.04 -2.43 13.41
C SER A 201 3.91 -3.59 13.93
#